data_d63c1721a9a6b7f7c29a529e8ada2930
#
_entry.id   d63c1721a9a6b7f7c29a529e8ada2930
#
_cell.length_a   1.000
_cell.length_b   1.000
_cell.length_c   1.000
_cell.angle_alpha   90.00
_cell.angle_beta   90.00
_cell.angle_gamma   90.00
#
_symmetry.space_group_name_H-M   'P 1'
#
loop_
_entity.id
_entity.type
_entity.pdbx_description
1 polymer ?
#
loop_
_entity_poly.entity_id
_entity_poly.type
_entity_poly.pdbx_seq_one_letter_code
_entity_poly.pdbx_strand_id
1 'polypeptide(L)'
;DLLCLYRKAEGMKCPQRLKAVRLIEVAANSIGVTEGREMARYEIATLVRRYRQLEQEIEELNGRLMELVQTSLEYEFLSSVPGLGDMTIVDLLAEIGSFSHYEDPRQLIKLAGLTLRENSSGNHKGQKSISKRGRKKLRAILFRVMMPLIRHNEAFRKLHEYYTNRTINPLRKKQSVVVLCGKLLKVLHGISTKHKEFDAQRMMNDIPCLKGAA
;
A
#
# COMPACT_ATOMS: atom_id res chain seq x y z
N ASP A 1 34.76 -11.53 -7.39
CA ASP A 1 33.79 -12.33 -6.64
C ASP A 1 32.40 -11.69 -6.77
N LEU A 2 31.45 -12.43 -7.35
CA LEU A 2 30.09 -11.97 -7.62
C LEU A 2 29.38 -11.53 -6.32
N LEU A 3 29.66 -12.19 -5.20
CA LEU A 3 29.11 -11.83 -3.88
C LEU A 3 29.66 -10.47 -3.40
N CYS A 4 30.89 -10.13 -3.74
CA CYS A 4 31.47 -8.83 -3.42
C CYS A 4 30.82 -7.73 -4.26
N LEU A 5 30.54 -7.99 -5.53
CA LEU A 5 29.78 -7.08 -6.40
C LEU A 5 28.35 -6.88 -5.91
N TYR A 6 27.68 -7.96 -5.49
CA TYR A 6 26.35 -7.86 -4.88
C TYR A 6 26.33 -7.03 -3.61
N ARG A 7 27.38 -7.12 -2.78
CA ARG A 7 27.51 -6.29 -1.55
C ARG A 7 27.75 -4.82 -1.85
N LYS A 8 28.40 -4.52 -2.98
CA LYS A 8 28.68 -3.14 -3.44
C LYS A 8 27.50 -2.51 -4.20
N ALA A 9 26.52 -3.31 -4.61
CA ALA A 9 25.33 -2.80 -5.31
C ALA A 9 24.47 -2.00 -4.33
N GLU A 10 24.23 -0.75 -4.64
CA GLU A 10 23.36 0.13 -3.88
C GLU A 10 21.95 -0.45 -3.78
N GLY A 11 21.32 -0.35 -2.61
CA GLY A 11 19.96 -0.84 -2.36
C GLY A 11 19.83 -2.32 -2.00
N MET A 12 20.90 -3.12 -2.10
CA MET A 12 20.83 -4.53 -1.77
C MET A 12 21.21 -4.80 -0.30
N LYS A 13 20.23 -4.85 0.58
CA LYS A 13 20.40 -5.08 2.03
C LYS A 13 20.90 -6.48 2.39
N CYS A 14 20.54 -7.51 1.60
CA CYS A 14 20.99 -8.90 1.80
C CYS A 14 21.28 -9.58 0.46
N PRO A 15 22.57 -9.84 0.14
CA PRO A 15 22.93 -10.58 -1.06
C PRO A 15 22.44 -12.04 -0.94
N GLN A 16 21.57 -12.46 -1.83
CA GLN A 16 21.06 -13.83 -1.84
C GLN A 16 22.10 -14.77 -2.45
N ARG A 17 22.89 -15.41 -1.58
CA ARG A 17 23.96 -16.34 -1.98
C ARG A 17 23.49 -17.41 -2.97
N LEU A 18 22.29 -17.97 -2.75
CA LEU A 18 21.71 -18.97 -3.65
C LEU A 18 21.44 -18.42 -5.06
N LYS A 19 21.03 -17.16 -5.19
CA LYS A 19 20.86 -16.55 -6.52
C LYS A 19 22.19 -16.29 -7.20
N ALA A 20 23.23 -15.88 -6.47
CA ALA A 20 24.56 -15.67 -7.00
C ALA A 20 25.16 -16.99 -7.53
N VAL A 21 25.04 -18.07 -6.77
CA VAL A 21 25.48 -19.42 -7.19
C VAL A 21 24.73 -19.86 -8.44
N ARG A 22 23.41 -19.73 -8.44
CA ARG A 22 22.59 -20.09 -9.61
C ARG A 22 22.94 -19.28 -10.86
N LEU A 23 23.25 -17.99 -10.73
CA LEU A 23 23.71 -17.15 -11.85
C LEU A 23 25.04 -17.63 -12.42
N ILE A 24 25.97 -18.04 -11.54
CA ILE A 24 27.28 -18.59 -11.98
C ILE A 24 27.06 -19.91 -12.71
N GLU A 25 26.23 -20.81 -12.20
CA GLU A 25 25.90 -22.09 -12.83
C GLU A 25 25.26 -21.90 -14.22
N VAL A 26 24.26 -21.00 -14.29
CA VAL A 26 23.59 -20.69 -15.57
C VAL A 26 24.58 -20.05 -16.56
N ALA A 27 25.44 -19.13 -16.10
CA ALA A 27 26.45 -18.51 -16.94
C ALA A 27 27.51 -19.52 -17.47
N ALA A 28 27.94 -20.49 -16.63
CA ALA A 28 28.86 -21.52 -17.00
C ALA A 28 28.29 -22.49 -18.05
N ASN A 29 26.98 -22.75 -18.00
CA ASN A 29 26.27 -23.67 -18.87
C ASN A 29 25.62 -22.99 -20.09
N SER A 30 25.71 -21.65 -20.21
CA SER A 30 25.12 -20.91 -21.32
C SER A 30 26.11 -20.74 -22.46
N ILE A 31 25.62 -20.92 -23.69
CA ILE A 31 26.34 -20.56 -24.90
C ILE A 31 26.16 -19.06 -25.10
N GLY A 32 27.19 -18.28 -24.74
CA GLY A 32 27.14 -16.82 -24.87
C GLY A 32 27.15 -16.39 -26.34
N VAL A 33 26.41 -15.36 -26.68
CA VAL A 33 26.51 -14.68 -27.98
C VAL A 33 27.81 -13.89 -27.99
N THR A 34 28.68 -14.17 -28.93
CA THR A 34 30.00 -13.51 -29.10
C THR A 34 29.92 -12.32 -30.04
N GLU A 35 29.05 -12.39 -31.05
CA GLU A 35 28.80 -11.30 -31.99
C GLU A 35 28.04 -10.15 -31.33
N GLY A 36 28.44 -8.92 -31.63
CA GLY A 36 27.79 -7.72 -31.08
C GLY A 36 28.05 -7.44 -29.60
N ARG A 37 29.00 -8.13 -28.94
CA ARG A 37 29.29 -7.99 -27.50
C ARG A 37 29.62 -6.55 -27.10
N GLU A 38 30.32 -5.79 -27.91
CA GLU A 38 30.66 -4.40 -27.63
C GLU A 38 29.40 -3.50 -27.63
N MET A 39 28.53 -3.69 -28.62
CA MET A 39 27.27 -2.96 -28.70
C MET A 39 26.34 -3.33 -27.54
N ALA A 40 26.26 -4.60 -27.17
CA ALA A 40 25.49 -5.04 -26.01
C ALA A 40 26.00 -4.42 -24.69
N ARG A 41 27.33 -4.33 -24.53
CA ARG A 41 27.92 -3.62 -23.37
C ARG A 41 27.57 -2.13 -23.35
N TYR A 42 27.63 -1.48 -24.50
CA TYR A 42 27.27 -0.08 -24.65
C TYR A 42 25.79 0.14 -24.33
N GLU A 43 24.91 -0.73 -24.80
CA GLU A 43 23.48 -0.68 -24.52
C GLU A 43 23.19 -0.86 -23.03
N ILE A 44 23.78 -1.88 -22.39
CA ILE A 44 23.65 -2.10 -20.93
C ILE A 44 24.14 -0.87 -20.15
N ALA A 45 25.31 -0.33 -20.49
CA ALA A 45 25.85 0.86 -19.83
C ALA A 45 24.89 2.06 -19.97
N THR A 46 24.28 2.22 -21.14
CA THR A 46 23.31 3.28 -21.40
C THR A 46 22.01 3.09 -20.60
N LEU A 47 21.50 1.85 -20.53
CA LEU A 47 20.32 1.51 -19.73
C LEU A 47 20.56 1.73 -18.24
N VAL A 48 21.72 1.33 -17.72
CA VAL A 48 22.11 1.55 -16.31
C VAL A 48 22.21 3.05 -16.00
N ARG A 49 22.77 3.85 -16.92
CA ARG A 49 22.84 5.31 -16.74
C ARG A 49 21.44 5.93 -16.70
N ARG A 50 20.54 5.54 -17.62
CA ARG A 50 19.15 6.01 -17.62
C ARG A 50 18.40 5.58 -16.36
N TYR A 51 18.60 4.36 -15.90
CA TYR A 51 18.00 3.87 -14.67
C TYR A 51 18.39 4.76 -13.47
N ARG A 52 19.69 5.03 -13.30
CA ARG A 52 20.18 5.90 -12.22
C ARG A 52 19.66 7.33 -12.31
N GLN A 53 19.59 7.87 -13.51
CA GLN A 53 19.03 9.19 -13.73
C GLN A 53 17.54 9.23 -13.32
N LEU A 54 16.75 8.24 -13.71
CA LEU A 54 15.34 8.15 -13.33
C LEU A 54 15.16 7.96 -11.82
N GLU A 55 16.02 7.19 -11.15
CA GLU A 55 16.00 7.07 -9.69
C GLU A 55 16.22 8.45 -9.02
N GLN A 56 17.20 9.20 -9.49
CA GLN A 56 17.47 10.54 -8.97
C GLN A 56 16.29 11.51 -9.22
N GLU A 57 15.73 11.51 -10.42
CA GLU A 57 14.55 12.34 -10.74
C GLU A 57 13.35 11.99 -9.85
N ILE A 58 13.14 10.69 -9.56
CA ILE A 58 12.09 10.24 -8.64
C ILE A 58 12.34 10.75 -7.22
N GLU A 59 13.57 10.69 -6.73
CA GLU A 59 13.93 11.19 -5.39
C GLU A 59 13.71 12.71 -5.29
N GLU A 60 14.13 13.48 -6.30
CA GLU A 60 13.91 14.93 -6.36
C GLU A 60 12.42 15.28 -6.38
N LEU A 61 11.62 14.59 -7.20
CA LEU A 61 10.16 14.79 -7.26
C LEU A 61 9.49 14.43 -5.92
N ASN A 62 9.89 13.33 -5.30
CA ASN A 62 9.39 12.94 -3.99
C ASN A 62 9.70 13.99 -2.92
N GLY A 63 10.92 14.56 -2.93
CA GLY A 63 11.30 15.66 -2.05
C GLY A 63 10.39 16.87 -2.20
N ARG A 64 10.18 17.33 -3.43
CA ARG A 64 9.28 18.46 -3.72
C ARG A 64 7.83 18.19 -3.33
N LEU A 65 7.34 16.96 -3.56
CA LEU A 65 5.99 16.56 -3.15
C LEU A 65 5.85 16.57 -1.62
N MET A 66 6.87 16.11 -0.90
CA MET A 66 6.88 16.15 0.57
C MET A 66 6.84 17.58 1.09
N GLU A 67 7.65 18.50 0.56
CA GLU A 67 7.62 19.91 0.93
C GLU A 67 6.23 20.53 0.76
N LEU A 68 5.55 20.25 -0.36
CA LEU A 68 4.21 20.75 -0.64
C LEU A 68 3.16 20.17 0.32
N VAL A 69 3.24 18.87 0.64
CA VAL A 69 2.24 18.20 1.46
C VAL A 69 2.41 18.52 2.94
N GLN A 70 3.66 18.65 3.43
CA GLN A 70 3.94 19.00 4.82
C GLN A 70 3.39 20.37 5.25
N THR A 71 3.16 21.28 4.32
CA THR A 71 2.53 22.57 4.61
C THR A 71 1.02 22.48 4.81
N SER A 72 0.40 21.33 4.51
CA SER A 72 -1.04 21.15 4.65
C SER A 72 -1.42 20.68 6.06
N LEU A 73 -2.45 21.29 6.64
CA LEU A 73 -3.01 20.87 7.93
C LEU A 73 -3.48 19.39 7.91
N GLU A 74 -3.94 18.91 6.77
CA GLU A 74 -4.35 17.52 6.63
C GLU A 74 -3.20 16.53 6.85
N TYR A 75 -1.99 16.89 6.40
CA TYR A 75 -0.81 16.05 6.59
C TYR A 75 -0.50 15.82 8.08
N GLU A 76 -0.55 16.89 8.88
CA GLU A 76 -0.30 16.82 10.33
C GLU A 76 -1.22 15.78 11.01
N PHE A 77 -2.51 15.84 10.72
CA PHE A 77 -3.46 14.89 11.30
C PHE A 77 -3.31 13.47 10.74
N LEU A 78 -3.08 13.32 9.45
CA LEU A 78 -2.91 12.01 8.83
C LEU A 78 -1.63 11.30 9.30
N SER A 79 -0.55 12.04 9.58
CA SER A 79 0.71 11.50 10.09
C SER A 79 0.58 10.95 11.51
N SER A 80 -0.44 11.34 12.26
CA SER A 80 -0.75 10.79 13.59
C SER A 80 -1.17 9.31 13.57
N VAL A 81 -1.48 8.74 12.39
CA VAL A 81 -1.88 7.32 12.27
C VAL A 81 -0.66 6.41 12.27
N PRO A 82 -0.39 5.62 13.34
CA PRO A 82 0.77 4.75 13.39
C PRO A 82 0.77 3.72 12.25
N GLY A 83 1.87 3.66 11.51
CA GLY A 83 2.03 2.76 10.36
C GLY A 83 1.58 3.33 9.02
N LEU A 84 1.13 4.58 8.99
CA LEU A 84 0.89 5.34 7.76
C LEU A 84 2.14 6.16 7.44
N GLY A 85 2.93 5.73 6.47
CA GLY A 85 4.17 6.44 6.08
C GLY A 85 3.89 7.67 5.22
N ASP A 86 4.81 8.65 5.25
CA ASP A 86 4.70 9.95 4.59
C ASP A 86 4.37 9.84 3.10
N MET A 87 5.11 9.03 2.35
CA MET A 87 4.84 8.82 0.93
C MET A 87 3.45 8.21 0.66
N THR A 88 2.91 7.46 1.61
CA THR A 88 1.54 6.95 1.50
C THR A 88 0.51 8.05 1.68
N ILE A 89 0.78 9.01 2.59
CA ILE A 89 -0.05 10.20 2.78
C ILE A 89 -0.05 11.02 1.50
N VAL A 90 1.13 11.26 0.91
CA VAL A 90 1.28 11.95 -0.38
C VAL A 90 0.47 11.24 -1.47
N ASP A 91 0.63 9.93 -1.62
CA ASP A 91 -0.10 9.11 -2.59
C ASP A 91 -1.63 9.21 -2.40
N LEU A 92 -2.10 9.19 -1.14
CA LEU A 92 -3.52 9.29 -0.81
C LEU A 92 -4.08 10.68 -1.14
N LEU A 93 -3.37 11.74 -0.75
CA LEU A 93 -3.78 13.11 -1.03
C LEU A 93 -3.74 13.41 -2.55
N ALA A 94 -2.77 12.88 -3.28
CA ALA A 94 -2.72 13.00 -4.73
C ALA A 94 -3.92 12.31 -5.43
N GLU A 95 -4.40 11.18 -4.90
CA GLU A 95 -5.53 10.46 -5.49
C GLU A 95 -6.90 10.94 -5.00
N ILE A 96 -7.00 11.40 -3.77
CA ILE A 96 -8.27 11.81 -3.14
C ILE A 96 -8.49 13.32 -3.32
N GLY A 97 -7.41 14.11 -3.26
CA GLY A 97 -7.46 15.54 -3.00
C GLY A 97 -7.68 15.80 -1.51
N SER A 98 -8.27 16.93 -1.17
CA SER A 98 -8.64 17.20 0.21
C SER A 98 -9.83 16.34 0.66
N PHE A 99 -9.74 15.78 1.85
CA PHE A 99 -10.83 15.01 2.46
C PHE A 99 -12.06 15.89 2.80
N SER A 100 -11.85 17.20 2.98
CA SER A 100 -12.92 18.16 3.22
C SER A 100 -13.90 18.33 2.06
N HIS A 101 -13.51 17.92 0.85
CA HIS A 101 -14.40 17.93 -0.32
C HIS A 101 -15.48 16.85 -0.27
N TYR A 102 -15.41 15.93 0.69
CA TYR A 102 -16.36 14.84 0.82
C TYR A 102 -17.16 15.01 2.11
N GLU A 103 -18.47 15.11 1.99
CA GLU A 103 -19.40 15.23 3.13
C GLU A 103 -19.50 13.91 3.91
N ASP A 104 -19.49 12.78 3.19
CA ASP A 104 -19.63 11.44 3.77
C ASP A 104 -18.46 10.54 3.35
N PRO A 105 -17.80 9.83 4.30
CA PRO A 105 -16.72 8.89 3.98
C PRO A 105 -17.15 7.74 3.05
N ARG A 106 -18.45 7.49 2.89
CA ARG A 106 -18.97 6.52 1.90
C ARG A 106 -18.65 6.94 0.47
N GLN A 107 -18.54 8.24 0.19
CA GLN A 107 -18.13 8.76 -1.12
C GLN A 107 -16.70 8.31 -1.45
N LEU A 108 -15.79 8.35 -0.47
CA LEU A 108 -14.41 7.85 -0.61
C LEU A 108 -14.36 6.33 -0.85
N ILE A 109 -15.20 5.57 -0.15
CA ILE A 109 -15.31 4.11 -0.35
C ILE A 109 -15.82 3.81 -1.78
N LYS A 110 -16.78 4.59 -2.28
CA LYS A 110 -17.27 4.51 -3.65
C LYS A 110 -16.20 4.91 -4.66
N LEU A 111 -15.46 6.00 -4.38
CA LEU A 111 -14.33 6.46 -5.19
C LEU A 111 -13.24 5.38 -5.33
N ALA A 112 -12.93 4.66 -4.26
CA ALA A 112 -11.99 3.54 -4.27
C ALA A 112 -12.57 2.27 -4.92
N GLY A 113 -13.88 2.22 -5.19
CA GLY A 113 -14.58 1.06 -5.73
C GLY A 113 -14.63 -0.12 -4.75
N LEU A 114 -14.69 0.19 -3.45
CA LEU A 114 -14.76 -0.80 -2.36
C LEU A 114 -16.21 -1.09 -1.89
N THR A 115 -17.21 -0.45 -2.48
CA THR A 115 -18.62 -0.75 -2.21
C THR A 115 -18.95 -2.19 -2.60
N LEU A 116 -19.71 -2.86 -1.75
CA LEU A 116 -20.17 -4.21 -2.04
C LEU A 116 -21.23 -4.20 -3.14
N ARG A 117 -21.08 -5.15 -4.05
CA ARG A 117 -22.04 -5.41 -5.11
C ARG A 117 -22.70 -6.75 -4.81
N GLU A 118 -24.02 -6.75 -4.78
CA GLU A 118 -24.83 -7.98 -4.71
C GLU A 118 -25.07 -8.50 -6.13
N ASN A 119 -24.82 -9.77 -6.31
CA ASN A 119 -25.16 -10.46 -7.56
C ASN A 119 -26.33 -11.41 -7.26
N SER A 120 -27.49 -10.81 -6.96
CA SER A 120 -28.72 -11.56 -6.69
C SER A 120 -29.73 -11.26 -7.80
N SER A 121 -30.30 -12.29 -8.38
CA SER A 121 -31.43 -12.20 -9.31
C SER A 121 -32.45 -13.25 -8.89
N GLY A 122 -33.65 -12.80 -8.49
CA GLY A 122 -34.72 -13.69 -8.05
C GLY A 122 -34.29 -14.59 -6.88
N ASN A 123 -34.39 -15.90 -7.02
CA ASN A 123 -34.05 -16.89 -5.99
C ASN A 123 -32.55 -17.16 -5.88
N HIS A 124 -31.69 -16.59 -6.73
CA HIS A 124 -30.25 -16.82 -6.71
C HIS A 124 -29.53 -15.81 -5.79
N LYS A 125 -28.99 -16.28 -4.66
CA LYS A 125 -28.12 -15.50 -3.77
C LYS A 125 -26.65 -15.70 -4.18
N GLY A 126 -26.14 -14.84 -5.07
CA GLY A 126 -24.75 -14.86 -5.51
C GLY A 126 -23.77 -14.31 -4.47
N GLN A 127 -22.48 -14.56 -4.68
CA GLN A 127 -21.41 -14.05 -3.79
C GLN A 127 -21.30 -12.53 -3.88
N LYS A 128 -21.25 -11.88 -2.70
CA LYS A 128 -20.97 -10.45 -2.60
C LYS A 128 -19.51 -10.16 -2.94
N SER A 129 -19.26 -9.23 -3.84
CA SER A 129 -17.94 -8.78 -4.23
C SER A 129 -17.84 -7.26 -4.23
N ILE A 130 -16.61 -6.72 -4.17
CA ILE A 130 -16.42 -5.27 -4.32
C ILE A 130 -16.74 -4.85 -5.76
N SER A 131 -17.28 -3.65 -5.92
CA SER A 131 -17.73 -3.13 -7.23
C SER A 131 -16.58 -2.95 -8.22
N LYS A 132 -15.37 -2.66 -7.74
CA LYS A 132 -14.18 -2.27 -8.51
C LYS A 132 -14.41 -1.07 -9.45
N ARG A 133 -15.61 -0.48 -9.44
CA ARG A 133 -15.95 0.75 -10.17
C ARG A 133 -15.43 1.93 -9.35
N GLY A 134 -14.33 2.52 -9.78
CA GLY A 134 -13.67 3.62 -9.08
C GLY A 134 -12.18 3.66 -9.41
N ARG A 135 -11.43 4.52 -8.72
CA ARG A 135 -10.02 4.74 -8.98
C ARG A 135 -9.18 3.51 -8.63
N LYS A 136 -8.59 2.88 -9.66
CA LYS A 136 -7.76 1.68 -9.50
C LYS A 136 -6.51 1.97 -8.68
N LYS A 137 -5.89 3.14 -8.89
CA LYS A 137 -4.67 3.55 -8.15
C LYS A 137 -4.97 3.70 -6.66
N LEU A 138 -6.02 4.46 -6.29
CA LEU A 138 -6.42 4.62 -4.89
C LEU A 138 -6.64 3.27 -4.21
N ARG A 139 -7.34 2.35 -4.86
CA ARG A 139 -7.55 1.00 -4.33
C ARG A 139 -6.24 0.24 -4.14
N ALA A 140 -5.30 0.34 -5.09
CA ALA A 140 -3.98 -0.29 -4.99
C ALA A 140 -3.16 0.28 -3.81
N ILE A 141 -3.17 1.60 -3.60
CA ILE A 141 -2.52 2.28 -2.48
C ILE A 141 -3.09 1.75 -1.16
N LEU A 142 -4.42 1.72 -1.02
CA LEU A 142 -5.09 1.22 0.18
C LEU A 142 -4.72 -0.23 0.51
N PHE A 143 -4.64 -1.11 -0.49
CA PHE A 143 -4.20 -2.49 -0.29
C PHE A 143 -2.74 -2.57 0.14
N ARG A 144 -1.86 -1.80 -0.49
CA ARG A 144 -0.42 -1.77 -0.19
C ARG A 144 -0.17 -1.31 1.26
N VAL A 145 -0.85 -0.27 1.70
CA VAL A 145 -0.66 0.28 3.04
C VAL A 145 -1.30 -0.56 4.15
N MET A 146 -2.32 -1.35 3.82
CA MET A 146 -3.01 -2.14 4.84
C MET A 146 -2.13 -3.21 5.49
N MET A 147 -1.15 -3.76 4.77
CA MET A 147 -0.24 -4.77 5.34
C MET A 147 0.67 -4.20 6.43
N PRO A 148 1.41 -3.08 6.20
CA PRO A 148 2.15 -2.43 7.28
C PRO A 148 1.23 -1.90 8.40
N LEU A 149 0.03 -1.39 8.10
CA LEU A 149 -0.92 -0.97 9.13
C LEU A 149 -1.32 -2.12 10.06
N ILE A 150 -1.66 -3.30 9.53
CA ILE A 150 -1.98 -4.48 10.35
C ILE A 150 -0.77 -4.90 11.20
N ARG A 151 0.46 -4.69 10.71
CA ARG A 151 1.69 -5.05 11.43
C ARG A 151 2.04 -4.06 12.54
N HIS A 152 1.92 -2.76 12.29
CA HIS A 152 2.46 -1.71 13.15
C HIS A 152 1.40 -0.95 13.95
N ASN A 153 0.11 -1.09 13.62
CA ASN A 153 -0.98 -0.45 14.33
C ASN A 153 -1.82 -1.51 15.04
N GLU A 154 -1.81 -1.48 16.37
CA GLU A 154 -2.48 -2.47 17.20
C GLU A 154 -4.00 -2.51 16.98
N ALA A 155 -4.64 -1.35 16.77
CA ALA A 155 -6.07 -1.27 16.55
C ALA A 155 -6.47 -1.97 15.22
N PHE A 156 -5.71 -1.74 14.13
CA PHE A 156 -5.95 -2.43 12.86
C PHE A 156 -5.65 -3.93 12.94
N ARG A 157 -4.64 -4.33 13.72
CA ARG A 157 -4.33 -5.74 13.96
C ARG A 157 -5.47 -6.44 14.69
N LYS A 158 -5.93 -5.89 15.82
CA LYS A 158 -7.07 -6.42 16.59
C LYS A 158 -8.34 -6.54 15.74
N LEU A 159 -8.60 -5.55 14.87
CA LEU A 159 -9.72 -5.63 13.93
C LEU A 159 -9.56 -6.74 12.89
N HIS A 160 -8.35 -6.91 12.36
CA HIS A 160 -8.07 -7.99 11.42
C HIS A 160 -8.32 -9.36 12.06
N GLU A 161 -7.79 -9.58 13.26
CA GLU A 161 -7.99 -10.78 14.05
C GLU A 161 -9.48 -11.02 14.38
N TYR A 162 -10.18 -9.98 14.81
CA TYR A 162 -11.62 -10.07 15.05
C TYR A 162 -12.38 -10.52 13.80
N TYR A 163 -12.17 -9.88 12.65
CA TYR A 163 -12.89 -10.23 11.43
C TYR A 163 -12.56 -11.63 10.92
N THR A 164 -11.35 -12.11 11.13
CA THR A 164 -10.93 -13.44 10.66
C THR A 164 -11.33 -14.55 11.61
N ASN A 165 -11.43 -14.29 12.93
CA ASN A 165 -11.63 -15.31 13.96
C ASN A 165 -13.03 -15.30 14.59
N ARG A 166 -13.91 -14.34 14.22
CA ARG A 166 -15.27 -14.30 14.77
C ARG A 166 -16.05 -15.56 14.47
N THR A 167 -16.86 -16.01 15.43
CA THR A 167 -17.66 -17.26 15.33
C THR A 167 -18.73 -17.19 14.24
N ILE A 168 -19.37 -16.03 14.10
CA ILE A 168 -20.44 -15.84 13.12
C ILE A 168 -19.85 -15.19 11.86
N ASN A 169 -19.86 -15.91 10.75
CA ASN A 169 -19.47 -15.43 9.43
C ASN A 169 -18.00 -14.89 9.37
N PRO A 170 -16.99 -15.73 9.71
CA PRO A 170 -15.60 -15.30 9.66
C PRO A 170 -15.19 -14.89 8.24
N LEU A 171 -14.40 -13.83 8.14
CA LEU A 171 -13.90 -13.35 6.86
C LEU A 171 -12.58 -14.04 6.50
N ARG A 172 -12.39 -14.33 5.21
CA ARG A 172 -11.06 -14.72 4.72
C ARG A 172 -10.09 -13.54 4.87
N LYS A 173 -8.79 -13.79 5.06
CA LYS A 173 -7.75 -12.77 5.24
C LYS A 173 -7.86 -11.62 4.22
N LYS A 174 -8.02 -11.93 2.93
CA LYS A 174 -8.18 -10.92 1.87
C LYS A 174 -9.48 -10.11 2.01
N GLN A 175 -10.58 -10.72 2.45
CA GLN A 175 -11.85 -10.01 2.68
C GLN A 175 -11.73 -9.06 3.86
N SER A 176 -11.08 -9.47 4.95
CA SER A 176 -10.79 -8.60 6.09
C SER A 176 -9.97 -7.39 5.67
N VAL A 177 -8.92 -7.56 4.85
CA VAL A 177 -8.13 -6.44 4.31
C VAL A 177 -9.02 -5.44 3.55
N VAL A 178 -9.96 -5.91 2.73
CA VAL A 178 -10.90 -5.04 2.00
C VAL A 178 -11.76 -4.22 2.97
N VAL A 179 -12.29 -4.86 4.01
CA VAL A 179 -13.10 -4.18 5.04
C VAL A 179 -12.28 -3.12 5.76
N LEU A 180 -11.03 -3.47 6.12
CA LEU A 180 -10.12 -2.55 6.78
C LEU A 180 -9.72 -1.35 5.89
N CYS A 181 -9.58 -1.53 4.57
CA CYS A 181 -9.38 -0.41 3.64
C CYS A 181 -10.56 0.59 3.71
N GLY A 182 -11.78 0.08 3.75
CA GLY A 182 -12.97 0.94 3.95
C GLY A 182 -13.01 1.62 5.31
N LYS A 183 -12.57 0.92 6.39
CA LYS A 183 -12.46 1.50 7.74
C LYS A 183 -11.38 2.58 7.77
N LEU A 184 -10.22 2.35 7.15
CA LEU A 184 -9.16 3.34 7.04
C LEU A 184 -9.67 4.64 6.40
N LEU A 185 -10.34 4.57 5.26
CA LEU A 185 -10.92 5.76 4.61
C LEU A 185 -11.87 6.54 5.54
N LYS A 186 -12.70 5.83 6.33
CA LYS A 186 -13.57 6.47 7.32
C LYS A 186 -12.79 7.17 8.43
N VAL A 187 -11.72 6.53 8.90
CA VAL A 187 -10.84 7.09 9.95
C VAL A 187 -10.13 8.32 9.40
N LEU A 188 -9.49 8.23 8.22
CA LEU A 188 -8.76 9.35 7.62
C LEU A 188 -9.70 10.54 7.35
N HIS A 189 -10.89 10.30 6.82
CA HIS A 189 -11.90 11.34 6.65
C HIS A 189 -12.28 11.99 7.98
N GLY A 190 -12.52 11.17 9.03
CA GLY A 190 -12.90 11.70 10.34
C GLY A 190 -11.79 12.50 11.04
N ILE A 191 -10.54 12.11 10.85
CA ILE A 191 -9.35 12.80 11.36
C ILE A 191 -9.20 14.15 10.65
N SER A 192 -9.21 14.13 9.32
CA SER A 192 -9.00 15.32 8.48
C SER A 192 -10.12 16.35 8.65
N THR A 193 -11.40 15.92 8.63
CA THR A 193 -12.55 16.85 8.74
C THR A 193 -12.78 17.40 10.14
N LYS A 194 -12.37 16.66 11.19
CA LYS A 194 -12.53 17.10 12.59
C LYS A 194 -11.28 17.73 13.16
N HIS A 195 -10.20 17.79 12.40
CA HIS A 195 -8.90 18.30 12.85
C HIS A 195 -8.45 17.68 14.19
N LYS A 196 -8.49 16.35 14.27
CA LYS A 196 -8.14 15.58 15.48
C LYS A 196 -7.16 14.49 15.14
N GLU A 197 -6.23 14.26 16.05
CA GLU A 197 -5.29 13.14 15.93
C GLU A 197 -5.99 11.78 15.99
N PHE A 198 -5.28 10.76 15.56
CA PHE A 198 -5.76 9.38 15.56
C PHE A 198 -5.96 8.87 17.01
N ASP A 199 -7.16 8.43 17.30
CA ASP A 199 -7.51 7.78 18.56
C ASP A 199 -7.89 6.30 18.29
N ALA A 200 -7.03 5.39 18.76
CA ALA A 200 -7.22 3.96 18.62
C ALA A 200 -8.46 3.47 19.41
N GLN A 201 -8.70 4.01 20.60
CA GLN A 201 -9.83 3.61 21.44
C GLN A 201 -11.16 4.02 20.77
N ARG A 202 -11.22 5.23 20.26
CA ARG A 202 -12.40 5.71 19.54
C ARG A 202 -12.69 4.86 18.29
N MET A 203 -11.64 4.48 17.55
CA MET A 203 -11.80 3.60 16.39
C MET A 203 -12.38 2.23 16.77
N MET A 204 -12.00 1.70 17.94
CA MET A 204 -12.45 0.41 18.44
C MET A 204 -13.87 0.49 19.04
N ASN A 205 -14.21 1.59 19.73
CA ASN A 205 -15.53 1.79 20.34
C ASN A 205 -16.69 1.86 19.34
N ASP A 206 -16.39 2.20 18.08
CA ASP A 206 -17.38 2.17 16.98
C ASP A 206 -17.82 0.75 16.60
N ILE A 207 -17.20 -0.30 17.18
CA ILE A 207 -17.51 -1.69 16.89
C ILE A 207 -18.26 -2.31 18.07
N PRO A 208 -19.57 -2.59 17.94
CA PRO A 208 -20.42 -3.04 19.04
C PRO A 208 -19.91 -4.30 19.76
N CYS A 209 -19.19 -5.18 19.04
CA CYS A 209 -18.73 -6.45 19.60
C CYS A 209 -17.43 -6.38 20.42
N LEU A 210 -16.72 -5.24 20.44
CA LEU A 210 -15.49 -5.09 21.21
C LEU A 210 -15.74 -4.32 22.53
N LYS A 211 -16.96 -3.86 22.78
CA LYS A 211 -17.35 -3.17 24.01
C LYS A 211 -17.41 -4.07 25.25
N GLY A 212 -17.27 -5.40 25.08
CA GLY A 212 -17.37 -6.37 26.16
C GLY A 212 -16.06 -7.07 26.55
N ALA A 213 -14.91 -6.64 26.03
CA ALA A 213 -13.60 -7.25 26.29
C ALA A 213 -12.61 -6.26 26.95
N ALA A 214 -13.10 -5.38 27.80
CA ALA A 214 -12.31 -4.52 28.69
C ALA A 214 -12.55 -4.92 30.13
#